data_f3980d497f073911e66c9bf65774947e
#
_entry.id   f3980d497f073911e66c9bf65774947e
#
_cell.length_a   1.000
_cell.length_b   1.000
_cell.length_c   1.000
_cell.angle_alpha   90.00
_cell.angle_beta   90.00
_cell.angle_gamma   90.00
#
_symmetry.space_group_name_H-M   'P 1'
#
loop_
_entity.id
_entity.type
_entity.pdbx_description
1 polymer ?
#
loop_
_entity_poly.entity_id
_entity_poly.type
_entity_poly.pdbx_seq_one_letter_code
_entity_poly.pdbx_strand_id
1 'polypeptide(L)'
;MQAVEEIRALSKRLNSSIVKTVGLTQSISDVCRNMKQFNDIDVTLNIDETTIDKLTQEQQLVVFRIIQEQSNNIIKYSRASATTISLTEKNNQCCLIISDNGIGFDKAKQKPSGIGFINIFNRIDAYNGKVEINTFPDNGCTLNITIPYIL
;
A
#
# COMPACT_ATOMS: atom_id res chain seq x y z
N MET A 1 -5.53 -15.36 23.64
CA MET A 1 -5.40 -14.69 22.34
C MET A 1 -4.34 -15.30 21.46
N GLN A 2 -3.88 -16.47 21.84
CA GLN A 2 -2.86 -17.24 21.12
C GLN A 2 -3.30 -17.59 19.69
N ALA A 3 -4.57 -17.93 19.49
CA ALA A 3 -5.11 -18.28 18.16
C ALA A 3 -5.06 -17.11 17.16
N VAL A 4 -5.31 -15.88 17.61
CA VAL A 4 -5.24 -14.69 16.75
C VAL A 4 -3.80 -14.42 16.32
N GLU A 5 -2.84 -14.56 17.23
CA GLU A 5 -1.42 -14.39 16.94
C GLU A 5 -0.92 -15.45 15.97
N GLU A 6 -1.37 -16.69 16.14
CA GLU A 6 -1.02 -17.80 15.24
C GLU A 6 -1.57 -17.57 13.83
N ILE A 7 -2.80 -17.08 13.71
CA ILE A 7 -3.42 -16.73 12.42
C ILE A 7 -2.65 -15.60 11.76
N ARG A 8 -2.28 -14.57 12.51
CA ARG A 8 -1.49 -13.45 11.98
C ARG A 8 -0.11 -13.91 11.50
N ALA A 9 0.55 -14.75 12.28
CA ALA A 9 1.87 -15.29 11.93
C ALA A 9 1.78 -16.17 10.67
N LEU A 10 0.74 -16.99 10.55
CA LEU A 10 0.51 -17.82 9.37
C LEU A 10 0.22 -16.98 8.15
N SER A 11 -0.66 -16.00 8.26
CA SER A 11 -0.98 -15.06 7.18
C SER A 11 0.27 -14.31 6.71
N LYS A 12 1.11 -13.87 7.64
CA LYS A 12 2.37 -13.18 7.34
C LYS A 12 3.33 -14.09 6.57
N ARG A 13 3.44 -15.35 6.95
CA ARG A 13 4.28 -16.32 6.25
C ARG A 13 3.76 -16.63 4.85
N LEU A 14 2.45 -16.77 4.69
CA LEU A 14 1.82 -17.01 3.40
C LEU A 14 2.04 -15.83 2.45
N ASN A 15 1.85 -14.60 2.90
CA ASN A 15 2.08 -13.40 2.08
C ASN A 15 3.53 -13.29 1.65
N SER A 16 4.48 -13.54 2.54
CA SER A 16 5.90 -13.55 2.23
C SER A 16 6.23 -14.59 1.18
N SER A 17 5.68 -15.81 1.31
CA SER A 17 5.88 -16.89 0.35
C SER A 17 5.29 -16.56 -1.02
N ILE A 18 4.11 -15.95 -1.08
CA ILE A 18 3.44 -15.56 -2.32
C ILE A 18 4.28 -14.51 -3.07
N VAL A 19 4.69 -13.44 -2.41
CA VAL A 19 5.51 -12.39 -3.03
C VAL A 19 6.83 -12.97 -3.54
N LYS A 20 7.46 -13.84 -2.77
CA LYS A 20 8.71 -14.48 -3.14
C LYS A 20 8.56 -15.41 -4.35
N THR A 21 7.44 -16.14 -4.43
CA THR A 21 7.21 -17.16 -5.47
C THR A 21 6.70 -16.56 -6.78
N VAL A 22 5.69 -15.68 -6.72
CA VAL A 22 5.04 -15.14 -7.93
C VAL A 22 5.51 -13.74 -8.28
N GLY A 23 6.26 -13.08 -7.39
CA GLY A 23 6.79 -11.75 -7.60
C GLY A 23 5.82 -10.64 -7.17
N LEU A 24 6.41 -9.45 -6.97
CA LEU A 24 5.65 -8.29 -6.46
C LEU A 24 4.59 -7.81 -7.46
N THR A 25 4.95 -7.70 -8.73
CA THR A 25 4.02 -7.22 -9.76
C THR A 25 2.75 -8.09 -9.83
N GLN A 26 2.91 -9.40 -9.84
CA GLN A 26 1.76 -10.32 -9.89
C GLN A 26 0.93 -10.22 -8.62
N SER A 27 1.58 -10.12 -7.46
CA SER A 27 0.89 -9.99 -6.17
C SER A 27 0.06 -8.70 -6.11
N ILE A 28 0.60 -7.60 -6.61
CA ILE A 28 -0.13 -6.31 -6.70
C ILE A 28 -1.30 -6.44 -7.68
N SER A 29 -1.08 -7.06 -8.84
CA SER A 29 -2.15 -7.26 -9.83
C SER A 29 -3.32 -8.06 -9.26
N ASP A 30 -3.04 -9.05 -8.42
CA ASP A 30 -4.07 -9.85 -7.76
C ASP A 30 -4.91 -9.01 -6.80
N VAL A 31 -4.27 -8.11 -6.03
CA VAL A 31 -4.99 -7.16 -5.16
C VAL A 31 -5.91 -6.26 -6.00
N CYS A 32 -5.40 -5.73 -7.11
CA CYS A 32 -6.18 -4.87 -7.99
C CYS A 32 -7.39 -5.60 -8.59
N ARG A 33 -7.20 -6.84 -9.01
CA ARG A 33 -8.26 -7.68 -9.55
C ARG A 33 -9.36 -7.91 -8.51
N ASN A 34 -8.99 -8.17 -7.27
CA ASN A 34 -9.94 -8.35 -6.18
C ASN A 34 -10.73 -7.08 -5.89
N MET A 35 -10.08 -5.92 -5.92
CA MET A 35 -10.77 -4.64 -5.75
C MET A 35 -11.83 -4.43 -6.82
N LYS A 36 -11.53 -4.74 -8.07
CA LYS A 36 -12.50 -4.62 -9.17
C LYS A 36 -13.60 -5.66 -9.06
N GLN A 37 -13.25 -6.92 -8.84
CA GLN A 37 -14.19 -8.03 -8.87
C GLN A 37 -15.19 -8.01 -7.72
N PHE A 38 -14.72 -7.71 -6.51
CA PHE A 38 -15.54 -7.81 -5.29
C PHE A 38 -16.04 -6.46 -4.77
N ASN A 39 -15.44 -5.35 -5.17
CA ASN A 39 -15.78 -4.04 -4.65
C ASN A 39 -16.11 -3.01 -5.72
N ASP A 40 -16.06 -3.42 -6.98
CA ASP A 40 -16.34 -2.57 -8.14
C ASP A 40 -15.52 -1.27 -8.17
N ILE A 41 -14.25 -1.37 -7.81
CA ILE A 41 -13.30 -0.27 -7.85
C ILE A 41 -12.38 -0.47 -9.05
N ASP A 42 -12.36 0.48 -9.98
CA ASP A 42 -11.44 0.47 -11.10
C ASP A 42 -10.04 0.84 -10.61
N VAL A 43 -9.05 0.02 -10.91
CA VAL A 43 -7.67 0.28 -10.52
C VAL A 43 -6.80 0.48 -11.75
N THR A 44 -6.11 1.62 -11.79
CA THR A 44 -5.06 1.89 -12.77
C THR A 44 -3.72 1.57 -12.11
N LEU A 45 -2.97 0.67 -12.73
CA LEU A 45 -1.70 0.20 -12.18
C LEU A 45 -0.56 0.64 -13.09
N ASN A 46 0.44 1.31 -12.51
CA ASN A 46 1.65 1.75 -13.21
C ASN A 46 2.87 1.29 -12.41
N ILE A 47 3.52 0.23 -12.88
CA ILE A 47 4.68 -0.35 -12.21
C ILE A 47 5.89 -0.32 -13.13
N ASP A 48 6.99 0.24 -12.62
CA ASP A 48 8.29 0.18 -13.24
C ASP A 48 9.06 -1.03 -12.67
N GLU A 49 9.23 -2.05 -13.48
CA GLU A 49 9.92 -3.28 -13.07
C GLU A 49 11.38 -3.02 -12.66
N THR A 50 12.04 -2.02 -13.26
CA THR A 50 13.42 -1.69 -12.89
C THR A 50 13.49 -1.15 -11.47
N THR A 51 12.45 -0.46 -10.99
CA THR A 51 12.35 -0.03 -9.60
C THR A 51 12.26 -1.23 -8.66
N ILE A 52 11.45 -2.21 -9.01
CA ILE A 52 11.31 -3.44 -8.21
C ILE A 52 12.65 -4.17 -8.10
N ASP A 53 13.39 -4.27 -9.20
CA ASP A 53 14.68 -4.97 -9.23
C ASP A 53 15.72 -4.37 -8.29
N LYS A 54 15.59 -3.07 -7.98
CA LYS A 54 16.47 -2.37 -7.04
C LYS A 54 16.07 -2.55 -5.57
N LEU A 55 14.88 -3.03 -5.31
CA LEU A 55 14.40 -3.27 -3.94
C LEU A 55 14.88 -4.63 -3.45
N THR A 56 15.26 -4.70 -2.16
CA THR A 56 15.49 -6.00 -1.52
C THR A 56 14.19 -6.78 -1.41
N GLN A 57 14.29 -8.09 -1.20
CA GLN A 57 13.09 -8.92 -0.97
C GLN A 57 12.25 -8.42 0.20
N GLU A 58 12.91 -7.98 1.27
CA GLU A 58 12.23 -7.43 2.44
C GLU A 58 11.51 -6.12 2.12
N GLN A 59 12.14 -5.25 1.34
CA GLN A 59 11.51 -4.00 0.89
C GLN A 59 10.31 -4.28 -0.02
N GLN A 60 10.41 -5.26 -0.91
CA GLN A 60 9.29 -5.68 -1.75
C GLN A 60 8.10 -6.16 -0.90
N LEU A 61 8.36 -6.91 0.15
CA LEU A 61 7.32 -7.37 1.06
C LEU A 61 6.67 -6.19 1.80
N VAL A 62 7.47 -5.21 2.24
CA VAL A 62 6.95 -3.99 2.87
C VAL A 62 6.03 -3.22 1.91
N VAL A 63 6.46 -3.03 0.66
CA VAL A 63 5.65 -2.39 -0.37
C VAL A 63 4.31 -3.13 -0.54
N PHE A 64 4.35 -4.44 -0.64
CA PHE A 64 3.14 -5.25 -0.81
C PHE A 64 2.18 -5.08 0.39
N ARG A 65 2.69 -5.11 1.60
CA ARG A 65 1.87 -4.94 2.81
C ARG A 65 1.23 -3.55 2.88
N ILE A 66 1.94 -2.52 2.45
CA ILE A 66 1.40 -1.17 2.39
C ILE A 66 0.26 -1.10 1.38
N ILE A 67 0.44 -1.70 0.22
CA ILE A 67 -0.61 -1.75 -0.80
C ILE A 67 -1.83 -2.51 -0.27
N GLN A 68 -1.65 -3.63 0.41
CA GLN A 68 -2.74 -4.37 1.03
C GLN A 68 -3.49 -3.53 2.08
N GLU A 69 -2.74 -2.90 2.98
CA GLU A 69 -3.32 -2.09 4.05
C GLU A 69 -4.11 -0.91 3.49
N GLN A 70 -3.52 -0.18 2.55
CA GLN A 70 -4.19 0.96 1.93
C GLN A 70 -5.37 0.53 1.06
N SER A 71 -5.28 -0.56 0.35
CA SER A 71 -6.40 -1.11 -0.41
C SER A 71 -7.57 -1.46 0.51
N ASN A 72 -7.30 -2.05 1.66
CA ASN A 72 -8.33 -2.32 2.66
C ASN A 72 -8.96 -1.03 3.20
N ASN A 73 -8.16 -0.01 3.44
CA ASN A 73 -8.67 1.30 3.87
C ASN A 73 -9.59 1.91 2.81
N ILE A 74 -9.20 1.84 1.55
CA ILE A 74 -10.02 2.33 0.44
C ILE A 74 -11.35 1.59 0.38
N ILE A 75 -11.32 0.27 0.44
CA ILE A 75 -12.52 -0.56 0.40
C ILE A 75 -13.47 -0.24 1.56
N LYS A 76 -12.92 -0.09 2.77
CA LYS A 76 -13.72 0.09 3.98
C LYS A 76 -14.25 1.49 4.18
N TYR A 77 -13.49 2.51 3.79
CA TYR A 77 -13.76 3.89 4.24
C TYR A 77 -13.94 4.91 3.13
N SER A 78 -13.38 4.70 1.94
CA SER A 78 -13.29 5.78 0.95
C SER A 78 -14.55 5.99 0.11
N ARG A 79 -15.34 4.94 -0.12
CA ARG A 79 -16.43 4.93 -1.11
C ARG A 79 -15.92 5.29 -2.51
N ALA A 80 -14.66 4.99 -2.81
CA ALA A 80 -14.08 5.29 -4.10
C ALA A 80 -14.64 4.39 -5.20
N SER A 81 -14.70 4.90 -6.41
CA SER A 81 -14.99 4.12 -7.62
C SER A 81 -13.73 3.85 -8.44
N ALA A 82 -12.66 4.60 -8.18
CA ALA A 82 -11.39 4.47 -8.91
C ALA A 82 -10.20 4.71 -7.99
N THR A 83 -9.14 3.95 -8.23
CA THR A 83 -7.88 4.02 -7.50
C THR A 83 -6.72 3.93 -8.49
N THR A 84 -5.65 4.64 -8.23
CA THR A 84 -4.39 4.54 -8.97
C THR A 84 -3.30 4.07 -8.04
N ILE A 85 -2.53 3.06 -8.47
CA ILE A 85 -1.35 2.57 -7.77
C ILE A 85 -0.16 2.71 -8.71
N SER A 86 0.86 3.44 -8.27
CA SER A 86 2.06 3.72 -9.05
C SER A 86 3.29 3.39 -8.24
N LEU A 87 4.19 2.60 -8.82
CA LEU A 87 5.47 2.24 -8.22
C LEU A 87 6.58 2.57 -9.24
N THR A 88 7.27 3.67 -9.01
CA THR A 88 8.27 4.21 -9.93
C THR A 88 9.50 4.71 -9.16
N GLU A 89 10.53 5.10 -9.90
CA GLU A 89 11.72 5.71 -9.30
C GLU A 89 11.64 7.23 -9.44
N LYS A 90 11.96 7.93 -8.37
CA LYS A 90 12.10 9.38 -8.36
C LYS A 90 13.23 9.78 -7.40
N ASN A 91 14.13 10.63 -7.88
CA ASN A 91 15.26 11.12 -7.08
C ASN A 91 16.11 9.96 -6.51
N ASN A 92 16.29 8.90 -7.29
CA ASN A 92 17.05 7.71 -6.91
C ASN A 92 16.46 6.97 -5.69
N GLN A 93 15.16 7.04 -5.54
CA GLN A 93 14.40 6.34 -4.49
C GLN A 93 13.18 5.67 -5.10
N CYS A 94 12.71 4.60 -4.46
CA CYS A 94 11.42 4.02 -4.81
C CYS A 94 10.30 4.96 -4.39
N CYS A 95 9.39 5.26 -5.30
CA CYS A 95 8.23 6.11 -5.04
C CYS A 95 6.95 5.31 -5.26
N LEU A 96 6.20 5.10 -4.19
CA LEU A 96 4.89 4.44 -4.21
C LEU A 96 3.80 5.48 -3.99
N ILE A 97 2.87 5.58 -4.94
CA ILE A 97 1.72 6.48 -4.85
C ILE A 97 0.45 5.66 -4.94
N ILE A 98 -0.43 5.81 -3.96
CA ILE A 98 -1.76 5.19 -3.95
C ILE A 98 -2.78 6.29 -3.79
N SER A 99 -3.63 6.48 -4.79
CA SER A 99 -4.60 7.58 -4.82
C SER A 99 -5.99 7.05 -5.12
N ASP A 100 -6.99 7.52 -4.37
CA ASP A 100 -8.39 7.20 -4.63
C ASP A 100 -9.22 8.46 -4.83
N ASN A 101 -10.38 8.29 -5.47
CA ASN A 101 -11.33 9.37 -5.75
C ASN A 101 -12.50 9.38 -4.75
N GLY A 102 -12.30 8.86 -3.57
CA GLY A 102 -13.35 8.71 -2.59
C GLY A 102 -13.67 9.97 -1.79
N ILE A 103 -14.29 9.77 -0.63
CA ILE A 103 -14.77 10.88 0.20
C ILE A 103 -13.65 11.64 0.93
N GLY A 104 -12.45 11.07 1.01
CA GLY A 104 -11.38 11.68 1.78
C GLY A 104 -11.74 11.88 3.26
N PHE A 105 -10.96 12.67 3.95
CA PHE A 105 -11.23 13.03 5.34
C PHE A 105 -10.53 14.32 5.73
N ASP A 106 -10.99 14.93 6.83
CA ASP A 106 -10.35 16.10 7.42
C ASP A 106 -9.29 15.63 8.42
N LYS A 107 -8.02 15.87 8.10
CA LYS A 107 -6.88 15.47 8.95
C LYS A 107 -6.90 16.17 10.31
N ALA A 108 -7.53 17.33 10.41
CA ALA A 108 -7.66 18.05 11.68
C ALA A 108 -8.66 17.39 12.62
N LYS A 109 -9.69 16.72 12.06
CA LYS A 109 -10.75 16.06 12.84
C LYS A 109 -10.50 14.58 13.06
N GLN A 110 -9.90 13.91 12.08
CA GLN A 110 -9.63 12.46 12.12
C GLN A 110 -8.13 12.22 11.98
N LYS A 111 -7.52 11.73 13.05
CA LYS A 111 -6.09 11.42 13.04
C LYS A 111 -5.84 10.25 12.08
N PRO A 112 -4.82 10.33 11.21
CA PRO A 112 -4.47 9.22 10.32
C PRO A 112 -4.25 7.90 11.05
N SER A 113 -3.73 7.92 12.28
CA SER A 113 -3.56 6.71 13.09
C SER A 113 -4.87 5.99 13.40
N GLY A 114 -6.01 6.69 13.35
CA GLY A 114 -7.33 6.12 13.62
C GLY A 114 -7.88 5.26 12.49
N ILE A 115 -7.26 5.27 11.29
CA ILE A 115 -7.69 4.48 10.13
C ILE A 115 -6.59 3.56 9.62
N GLY A 116 -5.71 3.08 10.50
CA GLY A 116 -4.69 2.09 10.18
C GLY A 116 -3.39 2.62 9.62
N PHE A 117 -3.25 3.93 9.42
CA PHE A 117 -2.02 4.50 8.87
C PHE A 117 -0.81 4.33 9.79
N ILE A 118 -1.01 4.11 11.07
CA ILE A 118 0.10 3.89 12.01
C ILE A 118 0.97 2.70 11.59
N ASN A 119 0.38 1.66 11.06
CA ASN A 119 1.12 0.50 10.57
C ASN A 119 1.99 0.87 9.37
N ILE A 120 1.44 1.69 8.47
CA ILE A 120 2.17 2.18 7.29
C ILE A 120 3.35 3.05 7.73
N PHE A 121 3.12 4.01 8.64
CA PHE A 121 4.19 4.86 9.16
C PHE A 121 5.32 4.04 9.78
N ASN A 122 4.98 3.07 10.63
CA ASN A 122 5.98 2.25 11.31
C ASN A 122 6.79 1.41 10.33
N ARG A 123 6.15 0.84 9.31
CA ARG A 123 6.84 0.04 8.30
C ARG A 123 7.83 0.88 7.50
N ILE A 124 7.43 2.08 7.10
CA ILE A 124 8.25 2.97 6.28
C ILE A 124 9.39 3.57 7.10
N ASP A 125 9.12 3.95 8.33
CA ASP A 125 10.14 4.50 9.23
C ASP A 125 11.29 3.51 9.45
N ALA A 126 10.98 2.21 9.54
CA ALA A 126 12.00 1.16 9.68
C ALA A 126 12.98 1.10 8.50
N TYR A 127 12.62 1.64 7.34
CA TYR A 127 13.47 1.68 6.14
C TYR A 127 13.95 3.09 5.79
N ASN A 128 13.87 4.02 6.74
CA ASN A 128 14.26 5.43 6.57
C ASN A 128 13.51 6.12 5.43
N GLY A 129 12.30 5.67 5.16
CA GLY A 129 11.43 6.26 4.16
C GLY A 129 10.58 7.38 4.72
N LYS A 130 9.76 7.97 3.85
CA LYS A 130 8.84 9.05 4.20
C LYS A 130 7.43 8.71 3.72
N VAL A 131 6.43 9.13 4.48
CA VAL A 131 5.02 9.00 4.15
C VAL A 131 4.37 10.37 4.20
N GLU A 132 3.67 10.72 3.14
CA GLU A 132 2.88 11.95 3.07
C GLU A 132 1.46 11.59 2.67
N ILE A 133 0.47 12.10 3.41
CA ILE A 133 -0.95 11.87 3.15
C ILE A 133 -1.57 13.18 2.72
N ASN A 134 -2.12 13.22 1.51
CA ASN A 134 -2.85 14.38 0.98
C ASN A 134 -4.32 14.00 0.85
N THR A 135 -5.15 14.61 1.66
CA THR A 135 -6.59 14.32 1.68
C THR A 135 -7.37 15.54 2.19
N PHE A 136 -8.55 15.72 1.63
CA PHE A 136 -9.53 16.71 2.05
C PHE A 136 -10.92 16.08 1.90
N PRO A 137 -11.94 16.56 2.65
CA PRO A 137 -13.31 16.08 2.45
C PRO A 137 -13.73 16.19 0.98
N ASP A 138 -14.32 15.11 0.46
CA ASP A 138 -14.82 14.98 -0.92
C ASP A 138 -13.76 15.05 -2.04
N ASN A 139 -12.48 15.00 -1.69
CA ASN A 139 -11.37 15.05 -2.67
C ASN A 139 -10.48 13.81 -2.64
N GLY A 140 -10.98 12.70 -2.12
CA GLY A 140 -10.21 11.47 -2.06
C GLY A 140 -9.02 11.53 -1.13
N CYS A 141 -8.12 10.57 -1.28
CA CYS A 141 -6.90 10.47 -0.48
C CYS A 141 -5.75 10.02 -1.37
N THR A 142 -4.62 10.70 -1.26
CA THR A 142 -3.38 10.31 -1.93
C THR A 142 -2.31 10.04 -0.90
N LEU A 143 -1.77 8.83 -0.94
CA LEU A 143 -0.68 8.38 -0.10
C LEU A 143 0.60 8.38 -0.94
N ASN A 144 1.56 9.22 -0.56
CA ASN A 144 2.88 9.32 -1.21
C ASN A 144 3.94 8.73 -0.28
N ILE A 145 4.64 7.70 -0.76
CA ILE A 145 5.66 7.01 0.02
C ILE A 145 6.94 6.97 -0.77
N THR A 146 8.06 7.32 -0.12
CA THR A 146 9.39 7.16 -0.69
C THR A 146 10.21 6.23 0.18
N ILE A 147 10.93 5.32 -0.46
CA ILE A 147 11.79 4.34 0.22
C ILE A 147 13.17 4.41 -0.42
N PRO A 148 14.22 4.76 0.35
CA PRO A 148 15.59 4.69 -0.16
C PRO A 148 15.99 3.27 -0.50
N TYR A 149 16.75 3.09 -1.57
CA TYR A 149 17.33 1.78 -1.85
C TYR A 149 18.42 1.45 -0.83
N ILE A 150 18.53 0.17 -0.54
CA ILE A 150 19.63 -0.34 0.32
C ILE A 150 20.80 -0.70 -0.61
N LEU A 151 21.95 -0.08 -0.35
CA LEU A 151 23.18 -0.30 -1.14
C LEU A 151 23.96 -1.51 -0.60
#